data_4c323003a73eb89c7918dfde60c33190
#
_entry.id   4c323003a73eb89c7918dfde60c33190
#
_cell.length_a   1.000
_cell.length_b   1.000
_cell.length_c   1.000
_cell.angle_alpha   90.00
_cell.angle_beta   90.00
_cell.angle_gamma   90.00
#
_symmetry.space_group_name_H-M   'P 1'
#
loop_
_entity.id
_entity.type
_entity.pdbx_description
1 polymer ?
#
loop_
_entity_poly.entity_id
_entity_poly.type
_entity_poly.pdbx_seq_one_letter_code
_entity_poly.pdbx_strand_id
1 'polypeptide(L)'
;IPPEVDGKPWDSYPTEQIARDLRFFKYEPGAKWHGFEDYGPDQYFVDPCKFLLTTPGINIERGEYEPFGVPAGILAEYLRENGIVPEKADLNSILFLMTPAEDLAKMENLVNRIAHFERLLDANAPLSEVLPVLYRNHAERYRDYTIRDLCQELHDYYREYDLKSIQKAMFRKDELP
;
A
#
# COMPACT_ATOMS: atom_id res chain seq x y z
N ILE A 1 12.71 5.74 -0.14
CA ILE A 1 13.65 6.61 0.61
C ILE A 1 14.30 5.77 1.69
N PRO A 2 15.65 5.83 1.85
CA PRO A 2 16.34 5.17 2.95
C PRO A 2 15.73 5.56 4.31
N PRO A 3 15.57 4.64 5.26
CA PRO A 3 15.03 4.98 6.58
C PRO A 3 15.82 6.05 7.32
N GLU A 4 17.13 6.06 7.11
CA GLU A 4 18.07 7.01 7.69
C GLU A 4 19.05 7.56 6.64
N VAL A 5 19.41 8.82 6.78
CA VAL A 5 20.48 9.48 6.02
C VAL A 5 21.39 10.17 7.05
N ASP A 6 22.71 9.92 6.97
CA ASP A 6 23.69 10.43 7.94
C ASP A 6 23.32 10.11 9.42
N GLY A 7 22.73 8.92 9.67
CA GLY A 7 22.36 8.47 11.02
C GLY A 7 21.14 9.17 11.62
N LYS A 8 20.35 9.88 10.81
CA LYS A 8 19.09 10.51 11.22
C LYS A 8 17.94 9.98 10.38
N PRO A 9 16.75 9.79 10.96
CA PRO A 9 15.55 9.44 10.21
C PRO A 9 15.29 10.42 9.06
N TRP A 10 14.92 9.90 7.87
CA TRP A 10 14.73 10.73 6.68
C TRP A 10 13.65 11.82 6.87
N ASP A 11 12.59 11.53 7.62
CA ASP A 11 11.46 12.42 7.90
C ASP A 11 11.81 13.55 8.89
N SER A 12 13.00 13.49 9.52
CA SER A 12 13.50 14.57 10.37
C SER A 12 14.13 15.73 9.58
N TYR A 13 14.30 15.58 8.28
CA TYR A 13 14.87 16.61 7.41
C TYR A 13 13.79 17.49 6.78
N PRO A 14 14.10 18.78 6.53
CA PRO A 14 13.19 19.66 5.78
C PRO A 14 12.89 19.10 4.39
N THR A 15 11.63 19.18 3.97
CA THR A 15 11.18 18.67 2.65
C THR A 15 12.01 19.22 1.49
N GLU A 16 12.38 20.51 1.55
CA GLU A 16 13.22 21.14 0.53
C GLU A 16 14.63 20.53 0.43
N GLN A 17 15.19 20.09 1.56
CA GLN A 17 16.46 19.38 1.57
C GLN A 17 16.31 18.00 0.97
N ILE A 18 15.27 17.25 1.37
CA ILE A 18 14.98 15.94 0.81
C ILE A 18 14.85 16.04 -0.72
N ALA A 19 14.08 17.01 -1.22
CA ALA A 19 13.82 17.17 -2.66
C ALA A 19 15.07 17.45 -3.51
N ARG A 20 16.15 17.95 -2.91
CA ARG A 20 17.37 18.39 -3.63
C ARG A 20 18.59 17.50 -3.41
N ASP A 21 18.52 16.55 -2.51
CA ASP A 21 19.65 15.72 -2.12
C ASP A 21 19.42 14.27 -2.57
N LEU A 22 20.19 13.84 -3.57
CA LEU A 22 20.08 12.50 -4.15
C LEU A 22 20.31 11.36 -3.15
N ARG A 23 20.94 11.61 -2.01
CA ARG A 23 21.15 10.59 -0.97
C ARG A 23 19.84 10.04 -0.41
N PHE A 24 18.76 10.81 -0.46
CA PHE A 24 17.42 10.36 -0.06
C PHE A 24 16.77 9.41 -1.06
N PHE A 25 17.29 9.32 -2.28
CA PHE A 25 16.70 8.52 -3.36
C PHE A 25 17.63 7.39 -3.82
N LYS A 26 18.78 7.25 -3.21
CA LYS A 26 19.79 6.30 -3.63
C LYS A 26 19.54 4.91 -3.06
N TYR A 27 19.68 3.88 -3.89
CA TYR A 27 19.75 2.49 -3.45
C TYR A 27 21.21 2.12 -3.17
N GLU A 28 21.54 1.89 -1.91
CA GLU A 28 22.84 1.35 -1.53
C GLU A 28 22.81 -0.18 -1.61
N PRO A 29 23.75 -0.84 -2.36
CA PRO A 29 23.78 -2.29 -2.49
C PRO A 29 23.82 -2.99 -1.11
N GLY A 30 22.96 -3.99 -0.92
CA GLY A 30 22.90 -4.76 0.33
C GLY A 30 22.27 -4.04 1.53
N ALA A 31 21.70 -2.85 1.35
CA ALA A 31 20.98 -2.16 2.43
C ALA A 31 19.77 -2.97 2.89
N LYS A 32 19.62 -3.15 4.21
CA LYS A 32 18.59 -4.02 4.82
C LYS A 32 17.14 -3.62 4.46
N TRP A 33 16.90 -2.32 4.23
CA TRP A 33 15.55 -1.81 3.99
C TRP A 33 14.94 -2.22 2.64
N HIS A 34 15.76 -2.66 1.65
CA HIS A 34 15.27 -3.17 0.36
C HIS A 34 15.81 -4.57 0.00
N GLY A 35 16.97 -4.98 0.54
CA GLY A 35 17.52 -6.32 0.36
C GLY A 35 18.11 -6.65 -1.01
N PHE A 36 18.22 -5.67 -1.94
CA PHE A 36 18.85 -5.87 -3.25
C PHE A 36 20.36 -5.64 -3.14
N GLU A 37 21.18 -6.56 -3.69
CA GLU A 37 22.64 -6.51 -3.52
C GLU A 37 23.44 -6.68 -4.82
N ASP A 38 22.89 -7.28 -5.85
CA ASP A 38 23.62 -7.62 -7.09
C ASP A 38 23.72 -6.45 -8.09
N TYR A 39 24.17 -5.28 -7.61
CA TYR A 39 24.38 -4.09 -8.46
C TYR A 39 25.46 -3.16 -7.89
N GLY A 40 26.02 -2.27 -8.73
CA GLY A 40 27.02 -1.29 -8.30
C GLY A 40 26.45 -0.08 -7.59
N PRO A 41 27.27 0.66 -6.83
CA PRO A 41 26.86 1.93 -6.24
C PRO A 41 26.44 2.91 -7.33
N ASP A 42 25.48 3.78 -7.03
CA ASP A 42 24.92 4.79 -7.94
C ASP A 42 24.22 4.23 -9.21
N GLN A 43 23.91 2.94 -9.24
CA GLN A 43 23.26 2.31 -10.38
C GLN A 43 21.74 2.44 -10.36
N TYR A 44 21.12 2.45 -9.18
CA TYR A 44 19.67 2.54 -9.01
C TYR A 44 19.28 3.62 -8.01
N PHE A 45 18.14 4.25 -8.30
CA PHE A 45 17.54 5.29 -7.48
C PHE A 45 16.05 5.03 -7.28
N VAL A 46 15.51 5.44 -6.15
CA VAL A 46 14.07 5.46 -5.90
C VAL A 46 13.43 6.46 -6.85
N ASP A 47 12.35 6.08 -7.51
CA ASP A 47 11.54 6.99 -8.29
C ASP A 47 10.70 7.88 -7.34
N PRO A 48 10.98 9.20 -7.24
CA PRO A 48 10.26 10.09 -6.33
C PRO A 48 8.81 10.32 -6.76
N CYS A 49 8.45 9.99 -8.00
CA CYS A 49 7.08 10.09 -8.50
C CYS A 49 6.19 8.94 -8.07
N LYS A 50 6.76 7.91 -7.46
CA LYS A 50 6.01 6.73 -6.99
C LYS A 50 6.10 6.57 -5.50
N PHE A 51 4.96 6.41 -4.85
CA PHE A 51 4.95 5.99 -3.46
C PHE A 51 4.03 4.80 -3.22
N LEU A 52 4.50 3.91 -2.38
CA LEU A 52 3.82 2.68 -2.02
C LEU A 52 3.30 2.80 -0.59
N LEU A 53 2.00 2.63 -0.41
CA LEU A 53 1.39 2.46 0.90
C LEU A 53 1.15 0.98 1.17
N THR A 54 1.49 0.52 2.36
CA THR A 54 1.12 -0.81 2.84
C THR A 54 -0.15 -0.71 3.68
N THR A 55 -1.02 -1.71 3.55
CA THR A 55 -2.22 -1.86 4.38
C THR A 55 -1.98 -2.89 5.48
N PRO A 56 -2.68 -2.80 6.64
CA PRO A 56 -2.57 -3.78 7.72
C PRO A 56 -2.86 -5.22 7.26
N GLY A 57 -2.26 -6.21 7.93
CA GLY A 57 -2.55 -7.63 7.72
C GLY A 57 -1.33 -8.50 7.45
N ILE A 58 -0.17 -7.90 7.16
CA ILE A 58 1.10 -8.61 7.05
C ILE A 58 2.14 -7.89 7.91
N ASN A 59 2.78 -8.63 8.81
CA ASN A 59 3.97 -8.16 9.50
C ASN A 59 5.12 -8.10 8.50
N ILE A 60 5.57 -6.90 8.15
CA ILE A 60 6.56 -6.68 7.09
C ILE A 60 7.93 -7.27 7.48
N GLU A 61 8.30 -7.21 8.76
CA GLU A 61 9.61 -7.70 9.24
C GLU A 61 9.69 -9.23 9.22
N ARG A 62 8.60 -9.91 9.62
CA ARG A 62 8.53 -11.38 9.70
C ARG A 62 7.98 -12.02 8.45
N GLY A 63 7.26 -11.26 7.63
CA GLY A 63 6.55 -11.76 6.48
C GLY A 63 5.38 -12.69 6.84
N GLU A 64 4.79 -12.53 8.02
CA GLU A 64 3.71 -13.36 8.55
C GLU A 64 2.37 -12.63 8.45
N TYR A 65 1.29 -13.37 8.19
CA TYR A 65 -0.06 -12.82 8.24
C TYR A 65 -0.47 -12.51 9.68
N GLU A 66 -1.08 -11.36 9.87
CA GLU A 66 -1.72 -10.96 11.12
C GLU A 66 -3.14 -11.55 11.24
N PRO A 67 -3.75 -11.59 12.43
CA PRO A 67 -5.10 -12.12 12.61
C PRO A 67 -6.17 -11.38 11.80
N PHE A 68 -6.03 -10.08 11.62
CA PHE A 68 -6.88 -9.21 10.83
C PHE A 68 -6.05 -8.44 9.81
N GLY A 69 -6.63 -8.15 8.66
CA GLY A 69 -5.99 -7.34 7.64
C GLY A 69 -6.97 -6.53 6.81
N VAL A 70 -6.43 -5.53 6.14
CA VAL A 70 -7.15 -4.72 5.15
C VAL A 70 -6.55 -5.02 3.77
N PRO A 71 -7.16 -5.93 3.00
CA PRO A 71 -6.72 -6.15 1.62
C PRO A 71 -6.68 -4.86 0.82
N ALA A 72 -5.55 -4.60 0.18
CA ALA A 72 -5.33 -3.34 -0.53
C ALA A 72 -6.36 -3.07 -1.64
N GLY A 73 -6.88 -4.15 -2.25
CA GLY A 73 -7.95 -4.04 -3.25
C GLY A 73 -9.23 -3.40 -2.71
N ILE A 74 -9.56 -3.61 -1.42
CA ILE A 74 -10.74 -3.02 -0.78
C ILE A 74 -10.55 -1.50 -0.62
N LEU A 75 -9.41 -1.07 -0.10
CA LEU A 75 -9.09 0.35 0.01
C LEU A 75 -9.00 1.01 -1.38
N ALA A 76 -8.43 0.31 -2.36
CA ALA A 76 -8.36 0.81 -3.74
C ALA A 76 -9.76 1.01 -4.35
N GLU A 77 -10.70 0.10 -4.10
CA GLU A 77 -12.08 0.25 -4.56
C GLU A 77 -12.79 1.41 -3.88
N TYR A 78 -12.63 1.55 -2.56
CA TYR A 78 -13.13 2.71 -1.84
C TYR A 78 -12.59 4.02 -2.41
N LEU A 79 -11.31 4.09 -2.71
CA LEU A 79 -10.70 5.27 -3.33
C LEU A 79 -11.28 5.55 -4.72
N ARG A 80 -11.48 4.51 -5.55
CA ARG A 80 -12.11 4.65 -6.88
C ARG A 80 -13.54 5.18 -6.80
N GLU A 81 -14.35 4.63 -5.89
CA GLU A 81 -15.73 5.13 -5.66
C GLU A 81 -15.75 6.58 -5.17
N ASN A 82 -14.64 7.08 -4.62
CA ASN A 82 -14.44 8.47 -4.20
C ASN A 82 -13.61 9.32 -5.18
N GLY A 83 -13.46 8.87 -6.42
CA GLY A 83 -12.82 9.63 -7.50
C GLY A 83 -11.29 9.65 -7.48
N ILE A 84 -10.65 8.74 -6.72
CA ILE A 84 -9.20 8.60 -6.68
C ILE A 84 -8.82 7.24 -7.25
N VAL A 85 -8.03 7.24 -8.33
CA VAL A 85 -7.60 6.01 -9.02
C VAL A 85 -6.14 5.74 -8.70
N PRO A 86 -5.83 4.73 -7.85
CA PRO A 86 -4.46 4.27 -7.65
C PRO A 86 -3.88 3.70 -8.95
N GLU A 87 -2.57 3.75 -9.14
CA GLU A 87 -1.91 3.12 -10.28
C GLU A 87 -2.04 1.60 -10.20
N LYS A 88 -1.80 1.04 -9.02
CA LYS A 88 -1.83 -0.41 -8.79
C LYS A 88 -2.24 -0.72 -7.36
N ALA A 89 -2.99 -1.81 -7.16
CA ALA A 89 -3.19 -2.44 -5.88
C ALA A 89 -2.71 -3.89 -5.95
N ASP A 90 -2.08 -4.34 -4.89
CA ASP A 90 -1.62 -5.71 -4.69
C ASP A 90 -2.29 -6.31 -3.44
N LEU A 91 -1.80 -7.42 -2.88
CA LEU A 91 -2.42 -8.06 -1.71
C LEU A 91 -2.59 -7.06 -0.54
N ASN A 92 -1.49 -6.46 -0.09
CA ASN A 92 -1.45 -5.51 1.02
C ASN A 92 -0.65 -4.24 0.69
N SER A 93 -0.64 -3.81 -0.57
CA SER A 93 0.00 -2.57 -0.96
C SER A 93 -0.73 -1.85 -2.08
N ILE A 94 -0.67 -0.53 -2.07
CA ILE A 94 -1.24 0.35 -3.09
C ILE A 94 -0.15 1.28 -3.59
N LEU A 95 0.03 1.33 -4.90
CA LEU A 95 0.96 2.22 -5.57
C LEU A 95 0.23 3.44 -6.11
N PHE A 96 0.78 4.62 -5.82
CA PHE A 96 0.35 5.88 -6.39
C PHE A 96 1.45 6.48 -7.25
N LEU A 97 1.05 7.03 -8.39
CA LEU A 97 1.92 7.80 -9.26
C LEU A 97 1.65 9.30 -9.05
N MET A 98 2.70 10.01 -8.67
CA MET A 98 2.68 11.46 -8.50
C MET A 98 3.19 12.10 -9.79
N THR A 99 2.33 12.80 -10.50
CA THR A 99 2.71 13.54 -11.70
C THR A 99 2.94 15.03 -11.38
N PRO A 100 3.65 15.78 -12.23
CA PRO A 100 3.77 17.23 -12.04
C PRO A 100 2.43 17.99 -12.07
N ALA A 101 1.34 17.34 -12.51
CA ALA A 101 -0.01 17.90 -12.51
C ALA A 101 -0.76 17.70 -11.17
N GLU A 102 -0.15 16.99 -10.22
CA GLU A 102 -0.72 16.86 -8.88
C GLU A 102 -0.43 18.12 -8.06
N ASP A 103 -1.46 18.61 -7.38
CA ASP A 103 -1.38 19.76 -6.49
C ASP A 103 -1.62 19.36 -5.03
N LEU A 104 -1.38 20.30 -4.12
CA LEU A 104 -1.56 20.08 -2.69
C LEU A 104 -3.00 19.68 -2.34
N ALA A 105 -4.00 20.26 -3.01
CA ALA A 105 -5.40 19.97 -2.73
C ALA A 105 -5.77 18.52 -3.06
N LYS A 106 -5.20 17.96 -4.13
CA LYS A 106 -5.38 16.53 -4.47
C LYS A 106 -4.71 15.63 -3.45
N MET A 107 -3.53 16.02 -2.95
CA MET A 107 -2.84 15.28 -1.90
C MET A 107 -3.61 15.30 -0.58
N GLU A 108 -4.10 16.46 -0.18
CA GLU A 108 -4.96 16.60 1.00
C GLU A 108 -6.24 15.78 0.85
N ASN A 109 -6.85 15.75 -0.33
CA ASN A 109 -8.02 14.91 -0.61
C ASN A 109 -7.69 13.42 -0.43
N LEU A 110 -6.57 12.94 -0.96
CA LEU A 110 -6.14 11.55 -0.78
C LEU A 110 -5.97 11.20 0.70
N VAL A 111 -5.24 12.03 1.46
CA VAL A 111 -5.03 11.83 2.90
C VAL A 111 -6.36 11.82 3.66
N ASN A 112 -7.24 12.78 3.37
CA ASN A 112 -8.55 12.87 4.00
C ASN A 112 -9.44 11.65 3.69
N ARG A 113 -9.38 11.10 2.47
CA ARG A 113 -10.13 9.89 2.10
C ARG A 113 -9.60 8.65 2.81
N ILE A 114 -8.28 8.49 2.92
CA ILE A 114 -7.68 7.39 3.69
C ILE A 114 -8.07 7.48 5.16
N ALA A 115 -7.94 8.65 5.77
CA ALA A 115 -8.36 8.88 7.16
C ALA A 115 -9.87 8.69 7.39
N HIS A 116 -10.69 8.97 6.37
CA HIS A 116 -12.13 8.68 6.45
C HIS A 116 -12.41 7.18 6.39
N PHE A 117 -11.73 6.45 5.50
CA PHE A 117 -11.81 5.00 5.44
C PHE A 117 -11.43 4.34 6.77
N GLU A 118 -10.36 4.81 7.41
CA GLU A 118 -9.94 4.35 8.74
C GLU A 118 -11.06 4.51 9.77
N ARG A 119 -11.70 5.70 9.83
CA ARG A 119 -12.83 5.93 10.74
C ARG A 119 -14.03 5.01 10.46
N LEU A 120 -14.34 4.75 9.19
CA LEU A 120 -15.41 3.82 8.82
C LEU A 120 -15.06 2.38 9.23
N LEU A 121 -13.81 1.99 9.08
CA LEU A 121 -13.30 0.68 9.51
C LEU A 121 -13.36 0.52 11.03
N ASP A 122 -12.97 1.54 11.79
CA ASP A 122 -13.01 1.55 13.25
C ASP A 122 -14.45 1.51 13.78
N ALA A 123 -15.34 2.24 13.14
CA ALA A 123 -16.78 2.22 13.44
C ALA A 123 -17.48 0.92 12.98
N ASN A 124 -16.79 0.05 12.27
CA ASN A 124 -17.35 -1.14 11.62
C ASN A 124 -18.60 -0.81 10.79
N ALA A 125 -18.50 0.23 9.95
CA ALA A 125 -19.61 0.76 9.17
C ALA A 125 -20.21 -0.30 8.22
N PRO A 126 -21.51 -0.21 7.90
CA PRO A 126 -22.15 -1.08 6.91
C PRO A 126 -21.47 -0.97 5.54
N LEU A 127 -21.32 -2.09 4.84
CA LEU A 127 -20.69 -2.10 3.51
C LEU A 127 -21.43 -1.21 2.50
N SER A 128 -22.74 -1.08 2.66
CA SER A 128 -23.59 -0.18 1.84
C SER A 128 -23.23 1.29 1.96
N GLU A 129 -22.61 1.69 3.09
CA GLU A 129 -22.12 3.05 3.31
C GLU A 129 -20.70 3.23 2.75
N VAL A 130 -19.83 2.23 2.98
CA VAL A 130 -18.41 2.32 2.64
C VAL A 130 -18.16 2.12 1.14
N LEU A 131 -18.84 1.14 0.53
CA LEU A 131 -18.69 0.75 -0.88
C LEU A 131 -20.08 0.65 -1.53
N PRO A 132 -20.79 1.77 -1.68
CA PRO A 132 -22.18 1.77 -2.16
C PRO A 132 -22.36 1.24 -3.58
N VAL A 133 -21.38 1.37 -4.47
CA VAL A 133 -21.45 0.83 -5.83
C VAL A 133 -21.28 -0.69 -5.80
N LEU A 134 -20.25 -1.18 -5.13
CA LEU A 134 -20.06 -2.61 -4.93
C LEU A 134 -21.29 -3.26 -4.29
N TYR A 135 -21.80 -2.65 -3.23
CA TYR A 135 -22.98 -3.14 -2.52
C TYR A 135 -24.20 -3.23 -3.42
N ARG A 136 -24.54 -2.19 -4.21
CA ARG A 136 -25.68 -2.20 -5.11
C ARG A 136 -25.59 -3.30 -6.17
N ASN A 137 -24.39 -3.55 -6.67
CA ASN A 137 -24.17 -4.56 -7.70
C ASN A 137 -24.30 -6.00 -7.16
N HIS A 138 -24.13 -6.20 -5.85
CA HIS A 138 -24.09 -7.52 -5.20
C HIS A 138 -24.89 -7.54 -3.88
N ALA A 139 -26.03 -6.84 -3.82
CA ALA A 139 -26.79 -6.61 -2.59
C ALA A 139 -27.24 -7.88 -1.87
N GLU A 140 -27.57 -8.94 -2.61
CA GLU A 140 -27.94 -10.23 -1.99
C GLU A 140 -26.76 -10.87 -1.26
N ARG A 141 -25.55 -10.79 -1.84
CA ARG A 141 -24.33 -11.35 -1.28
C ARG A 141 -23.88 -10.61 -0.03
N TYR A 142 -24.04 -9.27 -0.01
CA TYR A 142 -23.47 -8.39 1.01
C TYR A 142 -24.52 -7.75 1.94
N ARG A 143 -25.74 -8.31 1.99
CA ARG A 143 -26.91 -7.69 2.68
C ARG A 143 -26.62 -7.18 4.08
N ASP A 144 -25.92 -7.98 4.88
CA ASP A 144 -25.64 -7.67 6.27
C ASP A 144 -24.14 -7.46 6.57
N TYR A 145 -23.34 -7.27 5.49
CA TYR A 145 -21.91 -7.11 5.62
C TYR A 145 -21.54 -5.72 6.12
N THR A 146 -20.58 -5.73 7.03
CA THR A 146 -19.81 -4.54 7.39
C THR A 146 -18.50 -4.49 6.59
N ILE A 147 -17.80 -3.36 6.68
CA ILE A 147 -16.47 -3.24 6.04
C ILE A 147 -15.47 -4.22 6.66
N ARG A 148 -15.55 -4.49 7.96
CA ARG A 148 -14.65 -5.45 8.61
C ARG A 148 -14.93 -6.88 8.20
N ASP A 149 -16.19 -7.25 7.96
CA ASP A 149 -16.54 -8.58 7.46
C ASP A 149 -15.91 -8.83 6.09
N LEU A 150 -16.00 -7.87 5.17
CA LEU A 150 -15.37 -7.99 3.86
C LEU A 150 -13.84 -8.04 3.95
N CYS A 151 -13.24 -7.20 4.79
CA CYS A 151 -11.80 -7.21 5.01
C CYS A 151 -11.33 -8.54 5.59
N GLN A 152 -12.02 -9.06 6.60
CA GLN A 152 -11.66 -10.32 7.25
C GLN A 152 -11.82 -11.50 6.29
N GLU A 153 -12.93 -11.59 5.58
CA GLU A 153 -13.18 -12.68 4.62
C GLU A 153 -12.08 -12.78 3.58
N LEU A 154 -11.74 -11.64 2.94
CA LEU A 154 -10.71 -11.63 1.91
C LEU A 154 -9.31 -11.85 2.50
N HIS A 155 -9.04 -11.33 3.70
CA HIS A 155 -7.78 -11.55 4.39
C HIS A 155 -7.59 -13.02 4.79
N ASP A 156 -8.64 -13.67 5.29
CA ASP A 156 -8.61 -15.10 5.64
C ASP A 156 -8.37 -15.96 4.39
N TYR A 157 -8.94 -15.57 3.26
CA TYR A 157 -8.66 -16.20 1.97
C TYR A 157 -7.18 -16.09 1.59
N TYR A 158 -6.56 -14.91 1.77
CA TYR A 158 -5.13 -14.72 1.52
C TYR A 158 -4.26 -15.62 2.40
N ARG A 159 -4.67 -15.80 3.66
CA ARG A 159 -3.97 -16.67 4.63
C ARG A 159 -4.15 -18.15 4.30
N GLU A 160 -5.37 -18.58 3.99
CA GLU A 160 -5.70 -19.97 3.70
C GLU A 160 -4.90 -20.51 2.51
N TYR A 161 -4.77 -19.71 1.46
CA TYR A 161 -4.05 -20.08 0.24
C TYR A 161 -2.59 -19.61 0.21
N ASP A 162 -2.13 -18.96 1.27
CA ASP A 162 -0.79 -18.36 1.36
C ASP A 162 -0.40 -17.58 0.08
N LEU A 163 -1.29 -16.70 -0.35
CA LEU A 163 -1.12 -15.96 -1.61
C LEU A 163 0.17 -15.14 -1.66
N LYS A 164 0.67 -14.71 -0.51
CA LYS A 164 1.96 -14.02 -0.40
C LYS A 164 3.13 -14.90 -0.85
N SER A 165 3.15 -16.17 -0.44
CA SER A 165 4.20 -17.10 -0.86
C SER A 165 4.09 -17.44 -2.34
N ILE A 166 2.87 -17.60 -2.86
CA ILE A 166 2.63 -17.77 -4.30
C ILE A 166 3.14 -16.56 -5.07
N GLN A 167 2.78 -15.35 -4.65
CA GLN A 167 3.25 -14.12 -5.27
C GLN A 167 4.79 -14.02 -5.23
N LYS A 168 5.41 -14.32 -4.09
CA LYS A 168 6.86 -14.31 -3.95
C LYS A 168 7.54 -15.31 -4.89
N ALA A 169 7.00 -16.51 -5.03
CA ALA A 169 7.50 -17.54 -5.96
C ALA A 169 7.42 -17.07 -7.41
N MET A 170 6.34 -16.38 -7.80
CA MET A 170 6.18 -15.85 -9.17
C MET A 170 7.23 -14.80 -9.56
N PHE A 171 7.86 -14.14 -8.60
CA PHE A 171 8.92 -13.14 -8.85
C PHE A 171 10.34 -13.69 -8.70
N ARG A 172 10.50 -14.96 -8.32
CA ARG A 172 11.80 -15.60 -8.27
C ARG A 172 12.17 -16.12 -9.64
N LYS A 173 13.29 -15.64 -10.16
CA LYS A 173 13.76 -15.95 -11.51
C LYS A 173 14.11 -17.42 -11.70
N ASP A 174 14.56 -18.08 -10.66
CA ASP A 174 15.01 -19.49 -10.62
C ASP A 174 13.83 -20.48 -10.44
N GLU A 175 12.63 -19.99 -10.13
CA GLU A 175 11.43 -20.80 -9.94
C GLU A 175 10.42 -20.70 -11.10
N LEU A 176 10.70 -19.84 -12.08
CA LEU A 176 9.91 -19.75 -13.31
C LEU A 176 10.47 -20.70 -14.36
N PRO A 177 9.62 -21.53 -15.04
CA PRO A 177 10.05 -22.45 -16.08
C PRO A 177 10.57 -21.74 -17.32
#